data_afbe99c4539f8e0ee1567bb41f2dc972
#
_entry.id   afbe99c4539f8e0ee1567bb41f2dc972
#
_cell.length_a   1.000
_cell.length_b   1.000
_cell.length_c   1.000
_cell.angle_alpha   90.00
_cell.angle_beta   90.00
_cell.angle_gamma   90.00
#
_symmetry.space_group_name_H-M   'P 1'
#
loop_
_entity.id
_entity.type
_entity.pdbx_description
1 polymer ?
#
loop_
_entity_poly.entity_id
_entity_poly.type
_entity_poly.pdbx_seq_one_letter_code
_entity_poly.pdbx_strand_id
1 'polypeptide(L)'
;ALDSVSIWQSQYAFQAYTSSYLNGEGPYTIFVPNDEAVADILNVLSIGQFGIFDLPNFAEIMEYHIAEGLYFEDDLYDGLMLTSAQGQELTITENESGFFVDNAQIVNSNYTAYNGVIHVIDQCLAPSSSPEASVMQIITDSPNHEILEEAILALGLDDELSSLLLLDDDAFPGLAEGPGPWSIFAPTDEAFDIFMEEMGWSVYDLIESQFLPNIINQHIVNGCVDDFN
;
A
#
# COMPACT_ATOMS: atom_id res chain seq x y z
N ALA A 1 -29.68 1.37 -12.43
CA ALA A 1 -29.44 1.22 -11.08
C ALA A 1 -27.96 1.03 -10.79
N LEU A 2 -27.14 2.03 -11.03
CA LEU A 2 -25.74 2.14 -10.63
C LEU A 2 -25.53 3.46 -9.90
N ASP A 3 -26.50 3.83 -9.03
CA ASP A 3 -26.42 5.07 -8.26
C ASP A 3 -25.30 5.04 -7.20
N SER A 4 -24.77 3.84 -6.87
CA SER A 4 -23.64 3.66 -5.96
C SER A 4 -22.27 3.78 -6.61
N VAL A 5 -22.21 3.99 -7.92
CA VAL A 5 -20.94 4.14 -8.68
C VAL A 5 -20.72 5.60 -9.12
N SER A 6 -21.51 6.54 -8.56
CA SER A 6 -21.56 7.93 -9.05
C SER A 6 -20.23 8.67 -8.93
N ILE A 7 -19.45 8.44 -7.86
CA ILE A 7 -18.15 9.07 -7.66
C ILE A 7 -17.14 8.57 -8.71
N TRP A 8 -17.17 7.29 -9.04
CA TRP A 8 -16.32 6.68 -10.05
C TRP A 8 -16.73 7.04 -11.47
N GLN A 9 -18.04 7.24 -11.73
CA GLN A 9 -18.58 7.59 -13.04
C GLN A 9 -18.41 9.06 -13.41
N SER A 10 -18.37 9.96 -12.43
CA SER A 10 -18.37 11.41 -12.68
C SER A 10 -17.00 12.00 -13.01
N GLN A 11 -15.94 11.19 -12.99
CA GLN A 11 -14.59 11.70 -13.01
C GLN A 11 -13.87 11.45 -14.34
N TYR A 12 -13.58 12.52 -15.06
CA TYR A 12 -12.82 12.48 -16.32
C TYR A 12 -11.43 11.83 -16.19
N ALA A 13 -10.82 11.88 -15.00
CA ALA A 13 -9.53 11.27 -14.74
C ALA A 13 -9.62 9.74 -14.71
N PHE A 14 -10.62 9.16 -14.02
CA PHE A 14 -10.86 7.72 -14.03
C PHE A 14 -11.00 7.21 -15.47
N GLN A 15 -11.78 7.92 -16.28
CA GLN A 15 -11.99 7.59 -17.68
C GLN A 15 -10.72 7.69 -18.53
N ALA A 16 -9.80 8.59 -18.18
CA ALA A 16 -8.53 8.73 -18.90
C ALA A 16 -7.55 7.58 -18.59
N TYR A 17 -7.46 7.17 -17.31
CA TYR A 17 -6.54 6.10 -16.90
C TYR A 17 -7.05 4.69 -17.19
N THR A 18 -8.37 4.47 -17.11
CA THR A 18 -8.98 3.15 -17.31
C THR A 18 -9.66 3.00 -18.68
N SER A 19 -9.64 4.03 -19.53
CA SER A 19 -10.36 4.01 -20.81
C SER A 19 -9.92 2.89 -21.74
N SER A 20 -8.67 2.47 -21.69
CA SER A 20 -8.16 1.33 -22.47
C SER A 20 -8.83 0.01 -22.05
N TYR A 21 -9.03 -0.19 -20.76
CA TYR A 21 -9.70 -1.38 -20.20
C TYR A 21 -11.22 -1.28 -20.34
N LEU A 22 -11.82 -0.16 -19.93
CA LEU A 22 -13.28 0.02 -19.97
C LEU A 22 -13.86 -0.02 -21.38
N ASN A 23 -13.10 0.39 -22.39
CA ASN A 23 -13.50 0.35 -23.81
C ASN A 23 -12.77 -0.73 -24.61
N GLY A 24 -11.91 -1.52 -23.97
CA GLY A 24 -11.16 -2.62 -24.58
C GLY A 24 -12.04 -3.80 -24.94
N GLU A 25 -11.47 -4.76 -25.66
CA GLU A 25 -12.19 -5.96 -26.10
C GLU A 25 -12.49 -6.90 -24.91
N GLY A 26 -11.72 -6.83 -23.80
CA GLY A 26 -11.86 -7.72 -22.65
C GLY A 26 -11.49 -9.17 -22.94
N PRO A 27 -11.97 -10.13 -22.16
CA PRO A 27 -12.85 -9.96 -21.01
C PRO A 27 -12.15 -9.44 -19.76
N TYR A 28 -12.87 -8.65 -18.96
CA TYR A 28 -12.38 -8.12 -17.69
C TYR A 28 -13.35 -8.41 -16.54
N THR A 29 -12.78 -8.58 -15.35
CA THR A 29 -13.51 -8.54 -14.08
C THR A 29 -13.08 -7.31 -13.32
N ILE A 30 -14.04 -6.45 -12.95
CA ILE A 30 -13.74 -5.17 -12.31
C ILE A 30 -14.36 -5.17 -10.91
N PHE A 31 -13.55 -4.90 -9.91
CA PHE A 31 -13.97 -4.73 -8.53
C PHE A 31 -14.15 -3.24 -8.25
N VAL A 32 -15.39 -2.79 -8.06
CA VAL A 32 -15.72 -1.36 -7.92
C VAL A 32 -16.10 -1.06 -6.48
N PRO A 33 -15.33 -0.23 -5.77
CA PRO A 33 -15.70 0.22 -4.43
C PRO A 33 -17.02 0.98 -4.44
N ASN A 34 -17.84 0.76 -3.42
CA ASN A 34 -19.05 1.55 -3.22
C ASN A 34 -18.72 2.98 -2.72
N ASP A 35 -19.72 3.86 -2.66
CA ASP A 35 -19.51 5.26 -2.26
C ASP A 35 -18.99 5.39 -0.82
N GLU A 36 -19.35 4.46 0.07
CA GLU A 36 -18.90 4.43 1.47
C GLU A 36 -17.41 4.09 1.53
N ALA A 37 -16.95 3.07 0.79
CA ALA A 37 -15.55 2.71 0.69
C ALA A 37 -14.67 3.87 0.16
N VAL A 38 -15.18 4.60 -0.83
CA VAL A 38 -14.47 5.78 -1.35
C VAL A 38 -14.45 6.92 -0.33
N ALA A 39 -15.55 7.15 0.39
CA ALA A 39 -15.60 8.17 1.43
C ALA A 39 -14.64 7.86 2.58
N ASP A 40 -14.52 6.58 2.96
CA ASP A 40 -13.62 6.14 4.03
C ASP A 40 -12.16 6.38 3.67
N ILE A 41 -11.73 6.04 2.45
CA ILE A 41 -10.34 6.30 2.03
C ILE A 41 -10.03 7.78 1.95
N LEU A 42 -10.97 8.62 1.48
CA LEU A 42 -10.79 10.08 1.46
C LEU A 42 -10.63 10.66 2.88
N ASN A 43 -11.38 10.12 3.86
CA ASN A 43 -11.28 10.51 5.26
C ASN A 43 -9.93 10.07 5.86
N VAL A 44 -9.51 8.83 5.62
CA VAL A 44 -8.22 8.30 6.11
C VAL A 44 -7.06 9.15 5.59
N LEU A 45 -7.06 9.47 4.31
CA LEU A 45 -6.02 10.28 3.68
C LEU A 45 -6.15 11.78 3.98
N SER A 46 -7.23 12.20 4.65
CA SER A 46 -7.53 13.63 4.92
C SER A 46 -7.54 14.50 3.65
N ILE A 47 -7.95 13.95 2.53
CA ILE A 47 -8.02 14.62 1.23
C ILE A 47 -9.46 14.92 0.83
N GLY A 48 -9.66 15.98 0.05
CA GLY A 48 -10.96 16.29 -0.53
C GLY A 48 -11.34 15.32 -1.66
N GLN A 49 -12.61 15.35 -2.07
CA GLN A 49 -13.17 14.46 -3.09
C GLN A 49 -12.34 14.36 -4.39
N PHE A 50 -11.63 15.41 -4.75
CA PHE A 50 -10.78 15.41 -5.95
C PHE A 50 -9.30 15.09 -5.66
N GLY A 51 -8.88 15.08 -4.40
CA GLY A 51 -7.49 14.83 -4.02
C GLY A 51 -7.02 13.41 -4.34
N ILE A 52 -7.94 12.46 -4.50
CA ILE A 52 -7.60 11.10 -4.89
C ILE A 52 -6.90 11.03 -6.27
N PHE A 53 -7.19 11.98 -7.16
CA PHE A 53 -6.57 12.04 -8.50
C PHE A 53 -5.16 12.61 -8.49
N ASP A 54 -4.80 13.29 -7.41
CA ASP A 54 -3.46 13.85 -7.21
C ASP A 54 -2.50 12.86 -6.54
N LEU A 55 -3.01 11.65 -6.17
CA LEU A 55 -2.16 10.59 -5.63
C LEU A 55 -1.15 10.11 -6.70
N PRO A 56 0.14 10.04 -6.37
CA PRO A 56 1.18 9.69 -7.32
C PRO A 56 0.99 8.29 -7.94
N ASN A 57 0.38 7.36 -7.21
CA ASN A 57 0.11 5.97 -7.62
C ASN A 57 -1.37 5.73 -7.99
N PHE A 58 -2.14 6.78 -8.30
CA PHE A 58 -3.57 6.63 -8.59
C PHE A 58 -3.84 5.67 -9.76
N ALA A 59 -3.04 5.72 -10.82
CA ALA A 59 -3.18 4.82 -11.96
C ALA A 59 -3.01 3.35 -11.55
N GLU A 60 -2.00 3.03 -10.76
CA GLU A 60 -1.71 1.70 -10.24
C GLU A 60 -2.84 1.17 -9.35
N ILE A 61 -3.37 2.04 -8.48
CA ILE A 61 -4.55 1.71 -7.66
C ILE A 61 -5.74 1.34 -8.56
N MET A 62 -5.98 2.11 -9.61
CA MET A 62 -7.09 1.85 -10.53
C MET A 62 -6.92 0.54 -11.31
N GLU A 63 -5.72 0.27 -11.79
CA GLU A 63 -5.39 -0.96 -12.50
C GLU A 63 -5.42 -2.19 -11.57
N TYR A 64 -5.15 -2.02 -10.29
CA TYR A 64 -5.27 -3.08 -9.29
C TYR A 64 -6.72 -3.54 -9.07
N HIS A 65 -7.71 -2.70 -9.34
CA HIS A 65 -9.13 -3.05 -9.28
C HIS A 65 -9.64 -3.82 -10.50
N ILE A 66 -8.81 -4.07 -11.51
CA ILE A 66 -9.18 -4.70 -12.77
C ILE A 66 -8.41 -6.00 -12.89
N ALA A 67 -9.10 -7.12 -13.00
CA ALA A 67 -8.50 -8.42 -13.32
C ALA A 67 -8.77 -8.80 -14.77
N GLU A 68 -7.77 -9.43 -15.41
CA GLU A 68 -7.95 -10.04 -16.74
C GLU A 68 -8.76 -11.32 -16.61
N GLY A 69 -9.74 -11.49 -17.50
CA GLY A 69 -10.63 -12.65 -17.48
C GLY A 69 -12.06 -12.30 -17.08
N LEU A 70 -12.94 -13.29 -17.19
CA LEU A 70 -14.35 -13.19 -16.86
C LEU A 70 -14.67 -14.14 -15.72
N TYR A 71 -14.84 -13.61 -14.53
CA TYR A 71 -15.12 -14.36 -13.32
C TYR A 71 -16.45 -13.91 -12.74
N PHE A 72 -17.48 -14.72 -12.94
CA PHE A 72 -18.76 -14.54 -12.24
C PHE A 72 -18.65 -15.05 -10.82
N GLU A 73 -19.61 -14.72 -9.95
CA GLU A 73 -19.63 -15.20 -8.58
C GLU A 73 -19.52 -16.73 -8.47
N ASP A 74 -20.16 -17.47 -9.40
CA ASP A 74 -20.11 -18.93 -9.45
C ASP A 74 -18.70 -19.47 -9.85
N ASP A 75 -17.82 -18.62 -10.39
CA ASP A 75 -16.44 -18.98 -10.74
C ASP A 75 -15.47 -18.68 -9.60
N LEU A 76 -15.92 -17.97 -8.56
CA LEU A 76 -15.09 -17.62 -7.40
C LEU A 76 -15.02 -18.79 -6.41
N TYR A 77 -13.86 -18.97 -5.82
CA TYR A 77 -13.64 -19.94 -4.74
C TYR A 77 -12.51 -19.50 -3.83
N ASP A 78 -12.48 -20.01 -2.62
CA ASP A 78 -11.45 -19.73 -1.62
C ASP A 78 -10.05 -20.09 -2.11
N GLY A 79 -9.14 -19.12 -2.08
CA GLY A 79 -7.76 -19.27 -2.58
C GLY A 79 -7.59 -19.05 -4.09
N LEU A 80 -8.62 -18.62 -4.84
CA LEU A 80 -8.46 -18.22 -6.24
C LEU A 80 -7.58 -16.96 -6.32
N MET A 81 -6.57 -16.99 -7.16
CA MET A 81 -5.68 -15.86 -7.43
C MET A 81 -5.96 -15.30 -8.83
N LEU A 82 -6.20 -14.01 -8.91
CA LEU A 82 -6.49 -13.28 -10.15
C LEU A 82 -5.37 -12.28 -10.40
N THR A 83 -4.82 -12.25 -11.60
CA THR A 83 -3.82 -11.24 -11.97
C THR A 83 -4.52 -9.92 -12.28
N SER A 84 -4.16 -8.85 -11.57
CA SER A 84 -4.66 -7.51 -11.87
C SER A 84 -3.99 -6.91 -13.11
N ALA A 85 -4.62 -5.90 -13.70
CA ALA A 85 -4.04 -5.17 -14.83
C ALA A 85 -2.73 -4.45 -14.46
N GLN A 86 -2.53 -4.14 -13.18
CA GLN A 86 -1.29 -3.59 -12.62
C GLN A 86 -0.19 -4.66 -12.46
N GLY A 87 -0.54 -5.95 -12.52
CA GLY A 87 0.39 -7.08 -12.50
C GLY A 87 0.51 -7.83 -11.17
N GLN A 88 -0.01 -7.29 -10.07
CA GLN A 88 -0.06 -8.01 -8.80
C GLN A 88 -1.28 -8.95 -8.73
N GLU A 89 -1.22 -9.92 -7.85
CA GLU A 89 -2.29 -10.89 -7.65
C GLU A 89 -3.32 -10.38 -6.64
N LEU A 90 -4.59 -10.58 -6.97
CA LEU A 90 -5.75 -10.42 -6.11
C LEU A 90 -6.15 -11.79 -5.58
N THR A 91 -6.32 -11.94 -4.29
CA THR A 91 -6.71 -13.20 -3.69
C THR A 91 -8.19 -13.21 -3.33
N ILE A 92 -8.92 -14.20 -3.84
CA ILE A 92 -10.31 -14.42 -3.43
C ILE A 92 -10.32 -15.31 -2.20
N THR A 93 -11.07 -14.90 -1.19
CA THR A 93 -11.32 -15.71 0.00
C THR A 93 -12.83 -15.83 0.24
N GLU A 94 -13.24 -16.90 0.93
CA GLU A 94 -14.65 -17.16 1.26
C GLU A 94 -14.78 -17.40 2.76
N ASN A 95 -15.77 -16.76 3.38
CA ASN A 95 -16.14 -17.02 4.77
C ASN A 95 -17.67 -17.02 4.93
N GLU A 96 -18.17 -17.07 6.16
CA GLU A 96 -19.60 -17.07 6.47
C GLU A 96 -20.36 -15.81 5.95
N SER A 97 -19.65 -14.72 5.68
CA SER A 97 -20.20 -13.46 5.15
C SER A 97 -20.21 -13.39 3.62
N GLY A 98 -19.61 -14.34 2.93
CA GLY A 98 -19.50 -14.42 1.46
C GLY A 98 -18.09 -14.33 0.95
N PHE A 99 -17.94 -13.86 -0.30
CA PHE A 99 -16.65 -13.70 -0.97
C PHE A 99 -16.00 -12.37 -0.67
N PHE A 100 -14.68 -12.40 -0.61
CA PHE A 100 -13.80 -11.25 -0.47
C PHE A 100 -12.77 -11.27 -1.60
N VAL A 101 -12.35 -10.11 -2.03
CA VAL A 101 -11.15 -9.91 -2.83
C VAL A 101 -10.15 -9.15 -1.96
N ASP A 102 -9.03 -9.80 -1.66
CA ASP A 102 -8.12 -9.40 -0.56
C ASP A 102 -8.93 -9.22 0.75
N ASN A 103 -9.01 -7.99 1.28
CA ASN A 103 -9.80 -7.67 2.48
C ASN A 103 -11.16 -7.04 2.19
N ALA A 104 -11.49 -6.76 0.94
CA ALA A 104 -12.74 -6.12 0.55
C ALA A 104 -13.85 -7.16 0.33
N GLN A 105 -14.98 -7.01 1.02
CA GLN A 105 -16.13 -7.88 0.80
C GLN A 105 -16.82 -7.57 -0.53
N ILE A 106 -17.16 -8.60 -1.29
CA ILE A 106 -18.02 -8.48 -2.47
C ILE A 106 -19.47 -8.36 -2.00
N VAL A 107 -19.99 -7.12 -2.02
CA VAL A 107 -21.34 -6.83 -1.50
C VAL A 107 -22.43 -6.96 -2.57
N ASN A 108 -22.08 -6.81 -3.82
CA ASN A 108 -22.96 -7.07 -4.96
C ASN A 108 -22.15 -7.63 -6.11
N SER A 109 -22.68 -8.63 -6.80
CA SER A 109 -21.95 -9.34 -7.84
C SER A 109 -22.68 -9.36 -9.18
N ASN A 110 -21.96 -9.79 -10.23
CA ASN A 110 -22.52 -10.17 -11.52
C ASN A 110 -23.21 -9.05 -12.33
N TYR A 111 -22.74 -7.78 -12.22
CA TYR A 111 -23.17 -6.75 -13.17
C TYR A 111 -22.47 -6.95 -14.50
N THR A 112 -23.20 -7.46 -15.49
CA THR A 112 -22.65 -7.82 -16.80
C THR A 112 -22.51 -6.62 -17.73
N ALA A 113 -21.37 -6.55 -18.43
CA ALA A 113 -21.09 -5.65 -19.52
C ALA A 113 -20.74 -6.45 -20.80
N TYR A 114 -20.65 -5.79 -21.94
CA TYR A 114 -20.32 -6.46 -23.19
C TYR A 114 -18.89 -7.04 -23.21
N ASN A 115 -17.99 -6.49 -22.43
CA ASN A 115 -16.58 -6.84 -22.34
C ASN A 115 -16.13 -7.31 -20.94
N GLY A 116 -17.07 -7.60 -20.03
CA GLY A 116 -16.68 -8.04 -18.69
C GLY A 116 -17.83 -8.14 -17.69
N VAL A 117 -17.43 -8.32 -16.45
CA VAL A 117 -18.32 -8.36 -15.27
C VAL A 117 -17.81 -7.39 -14.21
N ILE A 118 -18.73 -6.81 -13.44
CA ILE A 118 -18.42 -5.92 -12.33
C ILE A 118 -18.94 -6.54 -11.04
N HIS A 119 -18.10 -6.52 -10.01
CA HIS A 119 -18.44 -6.79 -8.62
C HIS A 119 -18.28 -5.52 -7.80
N VAL A 120 -19.23 -5.21 -6.94
CA VAL A 120 -19.15 -4.07 -6.02
C VAL A 120 -18.56 -4.53 -4.70
N ILE A 121 -17.59 -3.79 -4.20
CA ILE A 121 -16.85 -4.08 -2.98
C ILE A 121 -17.02 -2.97 -1.93
N ASP A 122 -16.86 -3.31 -0.65
CA ASP A 122 -17.06 -2.41 0.49
C ASP A 122 -15.80 -1.67 0.93
N GLN A 123 -14.63 -1.97 0.33
CA GLN A 123 -13.37 -1.27 0.58
C GLN A 123 -12.65 -0.99 -0.73
N CYS A 124 -11.82 0.06 -0.76
CA CYS A 124 -10.91 0.28 -1.88
C CYS A 124 -9.75 -0.71 -1.81
N LEU A 125 -9.43 -1.33 -2.94
CA LEU A 125 -8.22 -2.13 -3.06
C LEU A 125 -7.01 -1.22 -3.19
N ALA A 126 -5.93 -1.57 -2.54
CA ALA A 126 -4.65 -0.92 -2.74
C ALA A 126 -3.62 -1.98 -3.10
N PRO A 127 -2.86 -1.80 -4.19
CA PRO A 127 -1.74 -2.68 -4.44
C PRO A 127 -0.82 -2.65 -3.22
N SER A 128 -0.35 -3.80 -2.78
CA SER A 128 0.73 -3.83 -1.81
C SER A 128 1.83 -2.94 -2.39
N SER A 129 2.37 -2.02 -1.59
CA SER A 129 3.52 -1.22 -1.99
C SER A 129 4.50 -2.16 -2.66
N SER A 130 4.85 -1.83 -3.92
CA SER A 130 5.57 -2.73 -4.82
C SER A 130 6.70 -3.43 -4.07
N PRO A 131 6.87 -4.75 -4.19
CA PRO A 131 8.06 -5.41 -3.66
C PRO A 131 9.37 -4.86 -4.27
N GLU A 132 9.27 -3.93 -5.22
CA GLU A 132 10.42 -3.24 -5.82
C GLU A 132 10.91 -2.04 -5.01
N ALA A 133 10.11 -1.46 -4.11
CA ALA A 133 10.58 -0.40 -3.24
C ALA A 133 11.13 -1.00 -1.94
N SER A 134 12.41 -0.82 -1.71
CA SER A 134 13.01 -1.15 -0.41
C SER A 134 12.45 -0.24 0.69
N VAL A 135 12.58 -0.66 1.95
CA VAL A 135 12.21 0.17 3.10
C VAL A 135 12.95 1.51 3.04
N MET A 136 14.22 1.50 2.64
CA MET A 136 15.02 2.71 2.47
C MET A 136 14.43 3.62 1.38
N GLN A 137 13.99 3.06 0.25
CA GLN A 137 13.37 3.84 -0.81
C GLN A 137 12.08 4.54 -0.34
N ILE A 138 11.25 3.85 0.43
CA ILE A 138 10.02 4.41 1.01
C ILE A 138 10.34 5.59 1.95
N ILE A 139 11.39 5.47 2.76
CA ILE A 139 11.83 6.53 3.68
C ILE A 139 12.36 7.73 2.88
N THR A 140 13.22 7.50 1.89
CA THR A 140 13.82 8.54 1.04
C THR A 140 12.78 9.30 0.22
N ASP A 141 11.75 8.62 -0.29
CA ASP A 141 10.69 9.27 -1.07
C ASP A 141 9.67 10.03 -0.18
N SER A 142 9.77 9.87 1.13
CA SER A 142 8.83 10.49 2.08
C SER A 142 9.28 11.90 2.49
N PRO A 143 8.47 12.94 2.28
CA PRO A 143 8.83 14.31 2.63
C PRO A 143 8.80 14.63 4.13
N ASN A 144 8.47 13.64 4.97
CA ASN A 144 8.29 13.81 6.42
C ASN A 144 9.26 12.95 7.25
N HIS A 145 10.28 12.36 6.62
CA HIS A 145 11.23 11.45 7.27
C HIS A 145 12.69 11.78 6.93
N GLU A 146 12.99 13.06 6.64
CA GLU A 146 14.34 13.52 6.29
C GLU A 146 15.36 13.25 7.41
N ILE A 147 14.96 13.45 8.67
CA ILE A 147 15.83 13.20 9.83
C ILE A 147 16.09 11.71 10.04
N LEU A 148 15.07 10.87 9.81
CA LEU A 148 15.23 9.41 9.87
C LEU A 148 16.17 8.92 8.76
N GLU A 149 16.01 9.42 7.53
CA GLU A 149 16.90 9.12 6.41
C GLU A 149 18.35 9.47 6.76
N GLU A 150 18.61 10.70 7.22
CA GLU A 150 19.95 11.14 7.61
C GLU A 150 20.53 10.27 8.74
N ALA A 151 19.71 9.87 9.70
CA ALA A 151 20.12 8.99 10.79
C ALA A 151 20.50 7.57 10.31
N ILE A 152 19.74 7.01 9.39
CA ILE A 152 19.99 5.70 8.77
C ILE A 152 21.30 5.74 7.96
N LEU A 153 21.48 6.77 7.13
CA LEU A 153 22.69 6.98 6.34
C LEU A 153 23.93 7.16 7.24
N ALA A 154 23.82 7.92 8.33
CA ALA A 154 24.92 8.11 9.29
C ALA A 154 25.34 6.81 9.98
N LEU A 155 24.45 5.86 10.12
CA LEU A 155 24.72 4.53 10.67
C LEU A 155 25.19 3.51 9.61
N GLY A 156 25.10 3.85 8.32
CA GLY A 156 25.43 2.95 7.21
C GLY A 156 24.46 1.77 7.08
N LEU A 157 23.18 1.97 7.45
CA LEU A 157 22.11 0.96 7.38
C LEU A 157 21.35 0.98 6.04
N ASP A 158 21.68 1.92 5.15
CA ASP A 158 21.01 2.13 3.87
C ASP A 158 21.14 0.93 2.93
N ASP A 159 22.29 0.30 2.87
CA ASP A 159 22.54 -0.89 2.05
C ASP A 159 21.68 -2.08 2.53
N GLU A 160 21.56 -2.29 3.84
CA GLU A 160 20.76 -3.37 4.42
C GLU A 160 19.27 -3.16 4.21
N LEU A 161 18.78 -1.94 4.43
CA LEU A 161 17.38 -1.58 4.26
C LEU A 161 16.96 -1.42 2.79
N SER A 162 17.92 -1.27 1.90
CA SER A 162 17.72 -1.27 0.44
C SER A 162 17.75 -2.65 -0.17
N SER A 163 18.28 -3.64 0.52
CA SER A 163 18.48 -4.98 -0.04
C SER A 163 17.18 -5.78 -0.04
N LEU A 164 16.76 -6.22 -1.22
CA LEU A 164 15.72 -7.22 -1.44
C LEU A 164 16.23 -8.65 -1.25
N LEU A 165 17.55 -8.83 -1.12
CA LEU A 165 18.18 -10.14 -1.07
C LEU A 165 18.69 -10.44 0.33
N LEU A 166 18.40 -11.64 0.75
CA LEU A 166 18.94 -12.36 1.90
C LEU A 166 20.46 -12.18 1.96
N LEU A 167 20.94 -11.35 2.85
CA LEU A 167 22.36 -11.08 2.96
C LEU A 167 22.99 -11.73 4.18
N ASP A 168 24.27 -12.04 3.99
CA ASP A 168 25.19 -12.71 4.87
C ASP A 168 25.03 -12.36 6.36
N ASP A 169 25.11 -13.39 7.18
CA ASP A 169 24.98 -13.41 8.64
C ASP A 169 25.94 -12.49 9.45
N ASP A 170 26.79 -11.70 8.79
CA ASP A 170 27.90 -11.00 9.44
C ASP A 170 27.77 -9.46 9.52
N ALA A 171 26.68 -8.85 9.06
CA ALA A 171 26.69 -7.44 8.70
C ALA A 171 26.55 -6.44 9.86
N PHE A 172 25.77 -6.70 10.95
CA PHE A 172 25.71 -5.72 12.05
C PHE A 172 25.49 -6.33 13.44
N PRO A 173 26.42 -6.11 14.39
CA PRO A 173 26.19 -6.48 15.79
C PRO A 173 25.19 -5.50 16.43
N GLY A 174 23.95 -5.91 16.58
CA GLY A 174 22.91 -5.16 17.32
C GLY A 174 21.55 -5.06 16.65
N LEU A 175 21.44 -5.27 15.36
CA LEU A 175 20.18 -5.59 14.71
C LEU A 175 19.82 -7.05 15.01
N ALA A 176 18.54 -7.33 15.21
CA ALA A 176 18.08 -8.68 15.48
C ALA A 176 18.62 -9.65 14.41
N GLU A 177 19.30 -10.72 14.85
CA GLU A 177 19.94 -11.69 13.98
C GLU A 177 18.96 -12.28 12.96
N GLY A 178 19.19 -12.03 11.67
CA GLY A 178 18.48 -12.69 10.58
C GLY A 178 18.28 -11.81 9.33
N PRO A 179 18.19 -12.44 8.17
CA PRO A 179 17.80 -11.75 6.96
C PRO A 179 16.36 -11.22 7.09
N GLY A 180 16.08 -10.00 6.56
CA GLY A 180 14.73 -9.46 6.53
C GLY A 180 13.63 -10.50 6.23
N PRO A 181 12.39 -10.17 6.28
CA PRO A 181 11.85 -8.81 6.17
C PRO A 181 11.98 -7.98 7.46
N TRP A 182 12.02 -6.67 7.27
CA TRP A 182 12.12 -5.69 8.35
C TRP A 182 10.82 -4.92 8.51
N SER A 183 10.38 -4.71 9.75
CA SER A 183 9.33 -3.75 10.07
C SER A 183 9.96 -2.52 10.72
N ILE A 184 9.74 -1.34 10.13
CA ILE A 184 10.24 -0.08 10.66
C ILE A 184 9.07 0.78 11.14
N PHE A 185 9.10 1.15 12.40
CA PHE A 185 8.21 2.16 12.96
C PHE A 185 8.87 3.53 12.74
N ALA A 186 8.60 4.14 11.59
CA ALA A 186 9.28 5.34 11.13
C ALA A 186 8.79 6.59 11.88
N PRO A 187 9.59 7.20 12.78
CA PRO A 187 9.23 8.47 13.38
C PRO A 187 9.32 9.59 12.34
N THR A 188 8.34 10.48 12.36
CA THR A 188 8.33 11.66 11.51
C THR A 188 9.35 12.71 11.97
N ASP A 189 9.69 13.66 11.11
CA ASP A 189 10.56 14.79 11.46
C ASP A 189 10.00 15.57 12.65
N GLU A 190 8.68 15.75 12.75
CA GLU A 190 8.04 16.39 13.91
C GLU A 190 8.28 15.62 15.22
N ALA A 191 8.27 14.28 15.15
CA ALA A 191 8.57 13.46 16.33
C ALA A 191 10.04 13.62 16.78
N PHE A 192 10.97 13.70 15.83
CA PHE A 192 12.37 14.00 16.13
C PHE A 192 12.56 15.42 16.66
N ASP A 193 11.88 16.41 16.11
CA ASP A 193 11.94 17.79 16.58
C ASP A 193 11.50 17.89 18.04
N ILE A 194 10.40 17.26 18.43
CA ILE A 194 9.93 17.21 19.83
C ILE A 194 10.99 16.57 20.74
N PHE A 195 11.55 15.43 20.31
CA PHE A 195 12.58 14.72 21.07
C PHE A 195 13.85 15.59 21.25
N MET A 196 14.31 16.22 20.17
CA MET A 196 15.49 17.08 20.18
C MET A 196 15.28 18.33 21.03
N GLU A 197 14.07 18.94 21.01
CA GLU A 197 13.73 20.09 21.87
C GLU A 197 13.81 19.71 23.35
N GLU A 198 13.29 18.55 23.75
CA GLU A 198 13.37 18.05 25.13
C GLU A 198 14.81 17.80 25.57
N MET A 199 15.67 17.33 24.68
CA MET A 199 17.08 17.06 24.96
C MET A 199 17.97 18.31 24.85
N GLY A 200 17.49 19.37 24.23
CA GLY A 200 18.27 20.56 23.89
C GLY A 200 19.30 20.29 22.80
N TRP A 201 18.99 19.40 21.87
CA TRP A 201 19.85 18.96 20.78
C TRP A 201 19.44 19.60 19.45
N SER A 202 20.42 19.74 18.55
CA SER A 202 20.19 19.96 17.13
C SER A 202 20.22 18.61 16.40
N VAL A 203 19.84 18.60 15.11
CA VAL A 203 19.98 17.42 14.24
C VAL A 203 21.43 16.93 14.22
N TYR A 204 22.39 17.85 14.16
CA TYR A 204 23.81 17.50 14.23
C TYR A 204 24.19 16.78 15.52
N ASP A 205 23.68 17.26 16.69
CA ASP A 205 23.94 16.63 17.97
C ASP A 205 23.32 15.21 18.05
N LEU A 206 22.16 15.00 17.42
CA LEU A 206 21.52 13.70 17.30
C LEU A 206 22.38 12.75 16.47
N ILE A 207 22.79 13.16 15.27
CA ILE A 207 23.55 12.34 14.31
C ILE A 207 24.94 11.96 14.88
N GLU A 208 25.63 12.88 15.57
CA GLU A 208 26.93 12.62 16.18
C GLU A 208 26.81 11.93 17.56
N SER A 209 25.60 11.68 18.04
CA SER A 209 25.37 11.08 19.34
C SER A 209 25.78 9.61 19.40
N GLN A 210 26.52 9.23 20.43
CA GLN A 210 26.77 7.82 20.75
C GLN A 210 25.47 7.01 21.01
N PHE A 211 24.33 7.67 21.19
CA PHE A 211 23.03 7.04 21.43
C PHE A 211 22.25 6.80 20.15
N LEU A 212 22.65 7.38 19.01
CA LEU A 212 21.95 7.25 17.73
C LEU A 212 21.68 5.78 17.37
N PRO A 213 22.64 4.85 17.45
CA PRO A 213 22.37 3.44 17.12
C PRO A 213 21.26 2.83 17.99
N ASN A 214 21.25 3.17 19.28
CA ASN A 214 20.21 2.66 20.18
C ASN A 214 18.82 3.25 19.88
N ILE A 215 18.78 4.53 19.50
CA ILE A 215 17.54 5.21 19.15
C ILE A 215 16.96 4.56 17.90
N ILE A 216 17.74 4.41 16.82
CA ILE A 216 17.27 3.87 15.56
C ILE A 216 16.92 2.37 15.67
N ASN A 217 17.74 1.58 16.36
CA ASN A 217 17.48 0.15 16.55
C ASN A 217 16.18 -0.17 17.29
N GLN A 218 15.66 0.75 18.12
CA GLN A 218 14.36 0.57 18.76
C GLN A 218 13.18 0.72 17.80
N HIS A 219 13.41 1.29 16.63
CA HIS A 219 12.40 1.48 15.60
C HIS A 219 12.42 0.40 14.53
N ILE A 220 13.39 -0.53 14.57
CA ILE A 220 13.58 -1.58 13.58
C ILE A 220 13.32 -2.93 14.25
N VAL A 221 12.43 -3.73 13.66
CA VAL A 221 12.07 -5.06 14.15
C VAL A 221 12.27 -6.07 13.02
N ASN A 222 12.91 -7.21 13.34
CA ASN A 222 13.01 -8.31 12.39
C ASN A 222 11.66 -9.04 12.28
N GLY A 223 11.20 -9.26 11.05
CA GLY A 223 9.93 -9.88 10.73
C GLY A 223 8.88 -8.88 10.25
N CYS A 224 7.90 -9.37 9.49
CA CYS A 224 6.68 -8.63 9.19
C CYS A 224 5.79 -8.61 10.43
N VAL A 225 5.39 -7.44 10.86
CA VAL A 225 4.37 -7.28 11.90
C VAL A 225 3.02 -7.14 11.19
N ASP A 226 2.43 -8.29 10.86
CA ASP A 226 1.20 -8.35 10.04
C ASP A 226 -0.08 -8.08 10.84
N ASP A 227 -0.03 -8.12 12.19
CA ASP A 227 -1.24 -7.97 13.01
C ASP A 227 -0.97 -7.25 14.33
N PHE A 228 -1.51 -6.06 14.46
CA PHE A 228 -1.82 -5.50 15.78
C PHE A 228 -3.16 -6.11 16.27
N ASN A 229 -3.09 -7.33 16.84
CA ASN A 229 -4.19 -7.87 17.64
C ASN A 229 -4.20 -7.29 19.04
#